data_6ad5c7d155f0061e0cc9c8824fc4a884
#
_entry.id   6ad5c7d155f0061e0cc9c8824fc4a884
#
_cell.length_a   1.000
_cell.length_b   1.000
_cell.length_c   1.000
_cell.angle_alpha   90.00
_cell.angle_beta   90.00
_cell.angle_gamma   90.00
#
_symmetry.space_group_name_H-M   'P 1'
#
loop_
_entity.id
_entity.type
_entity.pdbx_description
1 polymer ?
#
loop_
_entity_poly.entity_id
_entity_poly.type
_entity_poly.pdbx_seq_one_letter_code
_entity_poly.pdbx_strand_id
1 'polypeptide(L)'
;MSIGRRRFVSLLGSIVVAASRAAAAQPRQLPLIGFLHAATVESYASDATGFAQGLQESGFVEAQNLAVAYRFANGRLDQLAMLAADLVRRPVALIVAGGAAAAVAARAATATIPIVLVSGSDPVRLGLAASPSRPGGNVTGVIFTSAGLMSKKLDLMRELVPRGTTIGYLAEDGRAYASDSALLPAIGKRKSEILAAAGASGWQVVVAEIGGDRAYEAAFAKFVEHQADALVVAPSAVFASDTDDIVALTLRHEIPTMFERRADVIAAGLISYGASRPDAWRLGGFYVGQILKGAAPADMPALQSAKLELVINQTIAKSLGVAIPPGLLAHADEVVR
;
A
#
# COMPACT_ATOMS: atom_id res chain seq x y z
N MET A 1 69.03 82.11 -11.38
CA MET A 1 69.71 80.89 -11.94
C MET A 1 69.13 79.71 -11.19
N SER A 2 68.33 78.97 -11.91
CA SER A 2 68.47 77.53 -12.26
C SER A 2 68.15 76.52 -11.17
N ILE A 3 67.05 75.89 -11.35
CA ILE A 3 66.77 74.46 -11.56
C ILE A 3 66.72 73.55 -10.33
N GLY A 4 65.63 72.85 -10.22
CA GLY A 4 65.53 71.57 -9.49
C GLY A 4 64.13 71.05 -9.24
N ARG A 5 63.48 70.63 -10.37
CA ARG A 5 62.26 69.84 -10.25
C ARG A 5 62.60 68.47 -9.67
N ARG A 6 62.01 68.10 -8.59
CA ARG A 6 61.89 66.67 -8.22
C ARG A 6 60.44 66.30 -8.02
N ARG A 7 60.04 65.42 -8.94
CA ARG A 7 58.72 64.77 -8.95
C ARG A 7 58.57 63.89 -7.73
N PHE A 8 57.51 64.14 -6.96
CA PHE A 8 57.00 63.15 -6.02
C PHE A 8 55.93 62.35 -6.69
N VAL A 9 56.22 61.08 -6.94
CA VAL A 9 55.28 60.09 -7.46
C VAL A 9 54.53 59.52 -6.24
N SER A 10 53.28 59.90 -6.12
CA SER A 10 52.38 59.30 -5.11
C SER A 10 51.87 57.97 -5.64
N LEU A 11 52.30 56.89 -5.01
CA LEU A 11 51.71 55.57 -5.18
C LEU A 11 50.36 55.53 -4.47
N LEU A 12 49.29 55.63 -5.20
CA LEU A 12 47.96 55.27 -4.74
C LEU A 12 47.82 53.76 -4.83
N GLY A 13 48.02 53.06 -3.72
CA GLY A 13 47.71 51.68 -3.55
C GLY A 13 46.19 51.46 -3.60
N SER A 14 45.68 50.95 -4.72
CA SER A 14 44.31 50.51 -4.79
C SER A 14 44.13 49.22 -3.99
N ILE A 15 43.53 49.34 -2.79
CA ILE A 15 43.05 48.19 -2.04
C ILE A 15 41.77 47.70 -2.76
N VAL A 16 41.93 46.68 -3.59
CA VAL A 16 40.82 45.90 -4.10
C VAL A 16 40.27 45.06 -2.90
N VAL A 17 39.24 45.58 -2.25
CA VAL A 17 38.44 44.77 -1.32
C VAL A 17 37.69 43.76 -2.17
N ALA A 18 38.21 42.56 -2.27
CA ALA A 18 37.49 41.40 -2.78
C ALA A 18 36.33 41.14 -1.80
N ALA A 19 35.17 41.72 -2.07
CA ALA A 19 33.93 41.32 -1.43
C ALA A 19 33.62 39.89 -1.87
N SER A 20 34.09 38.94 -1.06
CA SER A 20 33.62 37.56 -1.11
C SER A 20 32.11 37.60 -0.89
N ARG A 21 31.35 37.61 -1.97
CA ARG A 21 29.93 37.27 -1.90
C ARG A 21 29.86 35.83 -1.41
N ALA A 22 29.76 35.66 -0.11
CA ALA A 22 29.19 34.47 0.46
C ALA A 22 27.79 34.38 -0.17
N ALA A 23 27.64 33.56 -1.21
CA ALA A 23 26.36 33.19 -1.72
C ALA A 23 25.63 32.55 -0.54
N ALA A 24 24.75 33.32 0.09
CA ALA A 24 23.83 32.82 1.05
C ALA A 24 23.10 31.68 0.33
N ALA A 25 23.44 30.44 0.69
CA ALA A 25 22.76 29.27 0.18
C ALA A 25 21.29 29.47 0.52
N GLN A 26 20.48 29.82 -0.48
CA GLN A 26 19.03 29.85 -0.32
C GLN A 26 18.68 28.49 0.30
N PRO A 27 17.88 28.45 1.38
CA PRO A 27 17.45 27.20 1.96
C PRO A 27 16.87 26.38 0.81
N ARG A 28 17.56 25.30 0.47
CA ARG A 28 17.15 24.40 -0.61
C ARG A 28 15.79 23.88 -0.19
N GLN A 29 14.72 24.38 -0.81
CA GLN A 29 13.38 23.84 -0.55
C GLN A 29 13.46 22.35 -0.83
N LEU A 30 13.17 21.56 0.20
CA LEU A 30 13.13 20.11 0.07
C LEU A 30 12.08 19.75 -0.99
N PRO A 31 12.38 18.82 -1.92
CA PRO A 31 11.35 18.30 -2.79
C PRO A 31 10.19 17.80 -1.95
N LEU A 32 8.97 18.23 -2.29
CA LEU A 32 7.74 17.82 -1.62
C LEU A 32 7.09 16.71 -2.44
N ILE A 33 6.77 15.57 -1.82
CA ILE A 33 5.92 14.55 -2.44
C ILE A 33 4.56 14.51 -1.76
N GLY A 34 3.51 14.25 -2.54
CA GLY A 34 2.18 13.93 -2.03
C GLY A 34 2.10 12.44 -1.71
N PHE A 35 1.44 12.09 -0.61
CA PHE A 35 1.15 10.72 -0.24
C PHE A 35 -0.35 10.58 0.00
N LEU A 36 -1.03 9.82 -0.86
CA LEU A 36 -2.47 9.57 -0.80
C LEU A 36 -2.72 8.10 -0.49
N HIS A 37 -3.40 7.80 0.61
CA HIS A 37 -3.70 6.43 1.00
C HIS A 37 -5.17 6.26 1.35
N ALA A 38 -5.78 5.14 0.92
CA ALA A 38 -7.19 4.85 1.16
C ALA A 38 -7.48 4.43 2.61
N ALA A 39 -6.53 3.76 3.28
CA ALA A 39 -6.68 3.26 4.66
C ALA A 39 -6.23 4.29 5.71
N THR A 40 -6.08 3.86 6.97
CA THR A 40 -5.62 4.70 8.09
C THR A 40 -4.10 4.76 8.20
N VAL A 41 -3.58 5.69 9.01
CA VAL A 41 -2.15 5.80 9.36
C VAL A 41 -1.69 4.52 10.07
N GLU A 42 -2.50 4.02 11.00
CA GLU A 42 -2.19 2.84 11.81
C GLU A 42 -2.05 1.60 10.92
N SER A 43 -2.96 1.40 9.98
CA SER A 43 -2.89 0.26 9.05
C SER A 43 -1.73 0.34 8.05
N TYR A 44 -1.20 1.55 7.81
CA TYR A 44 -0.03 1.78 6.99
C TYR A 44 1.29 1.62 7.76
N ALA A 45 1.28 1.73 9.09
CA ALA A 45 2.50 1.76 9.91
C ALA A 45 3.45 0.58 9.64
N SER A 46 2.91 -0.62 9.40
CA SER A 46 3.71 -1.81 9.04
C SER A 46 4.39 -1.69 7.66
N ASP A 47 3.82 -0.92 6.75
CA ASP A 47 4.31 -0.73 5.38
C ASP A 47 5.30 0.45 5.31
N ALA A 48 5.20 1.41 6.25
CA ALA A 48 5.97 2.65 6.27
C ALA A 48 7.48 2.41 6.33
N THR A 49 7.91 1.39 7.10
CA THR A 49 9.33 1.02 7.21
C THR A 49 9.91 0.61 5.85
N GLY A 50 9.16 -0.19 5.08
CA GLY A 50 9.57 -0.56 3.72
C GLY A 50 9.69 0.67 2.82
N PHE A 51 8.70 1.56 2.83
CA PHE A 51 8.73 2.78 2.03
C PHE A 51 9.93 3.67 2.37
N ALA A 52 10.19 3.90 3.67
CA ALA A 52 11.35 4.67 4.13
C ALA A 52 12.68 4.03 3.69
N GLN A 53 12.78 2.69 3.78
CA GLN A 53 13.96 1.96 3.31
C GLN A 53 14.19 2.18 1.81
N GLY A 54 13.16 2.06 0.97
CA GLY A 54 13.26 2.26 -0.48
C GLY A 54 13.65 3.70 -0.86
N LEU A 55 13.14 4.69 -0.13
CA LEU A 55 13.58 6.08 -0.26
C LEU A 55 15.07 6.22 0.08
N GLN A 56 15.49 5.62 1.20
CA GLN A 56 16.88 5.66 1.66
C GLN A 56 17.85 4.98 0.66
N GLU A 57 17.48 3.84 0.09
CA GLU A 57 18.23 3.16 -0.97
C GLU A 57 18.43 4.05 -2.20
N SER A 58 17.50 4.99 -2.41
CA SER A 58 17.58 6.00 -3.47
C SER A 58 18.21 7.32 -3.02
N GLY A 59 18.73 7.40 -1.80
CA GLY A 59 19.39 8.59 -1.26
C GLY A 59 18.46 9.69 -0.74
N PHE A 60 17.17 9.36 -0.50
CA PHE A 60 16.20 10.28 0.07
C PHE A 60 15.81 9.86 1.49
N VAL A 61 15.75 10.84 2.39
CA VAL A 61 15.36 10.63 3.79
C VAL A 61 14.37 11.73 4.16
N GLU A 62 13.18 11.33 4.62
CA GLU A 62 12.15 12.27 5.06
C GLU A 62 12.69 13.18 6.18
N ALA A 63 12.28 14.43 6.17
CA ALA A 63 12.73 15.52 7.05
C ALA A 63 14.21 15.91 6.92
N GLN A 64 15.02 15.22 6.12
CA GLN A 64 16.43 15.61 5.86
C GLN A 64 16.60 16.25 4.48
N ASN A 65 16.17 15.54 3.42
CA ASN A 65 16.29 16.00 2.04
C ASN A 65 15.01 15.76 1.21
N LEU A 66 13.92 15.37 1.87
CA LEU A 66 12.60 15.13 1.29
C LEU A 66 11.52 15.56 2.30
N ALA A 67 10.43 16.17 1.81
CA ALA A 67 9.22 16.42 2.58
C ALA A 67 8.05 15.58 2.02
N VAL A 68 7.16 15.12 2.90
CA VAL A 68 5.99 14.31 2.52
C VAL A 68 4.71 14.96 3.03
N ALA A 69 3.75 15.18 2.14
CA ALA A 69 2.42 15.65 2.48
C ALA A 69 1.45 14.47 2.52
N TYR A 70 1.25 13.90 3.70
CA TYR A 70 0.37 12.76 3.90
C TYR A 70 -1.11 13.11 3.84
N ARG A 71 -1.92 12.27 3.18
CA ARG A 71 -3.38 12.30 3.14
C ARG A 71 -3.92 10.88 3.24
N PHE A 72 -4.61 10.59 4.33
CA PHE A 72 -5.24 9.31 4.60
C PHE A 72 -6.76 9.48 4.55
N ALA A 73 -7.45 8.61 3.82
CA ALA A 73 -8.90 8.64 3.71
C ALA A 73 -9.61 7.87 4.86
N ASN A 74 -8.87 7.15 5.69
CA ASN A 74 -9.38 6.39 6.84
C ASN A 74 -10.53 5.42 6.45
N GLY A 75 -10.38 4.72 5.31
CA GLY A 75 -11.39 3.84 4.75
C GLY A 75 -12.59 4.58 4.12
N ARG A 76 -12.63 5.90 4.14
CA ARG A 76 -13.67 6.73 3.52
C ARG A 76 -13.30 7.08 2.08
N LEU A 77 -13.59 6.16 1.18
CA LEU A 77 -13.19 6.27 -0.23
C LEU A 77 -13.81 7.48 -0.95
N ASP A 78 -14.97 7.94 -0.49
CA ASP A 78 -15.63 9.17 -0.94
C ASP A 78 -14.78 10.43 -0.77
N GLN A 79 -13.84 10.44 0.16
CA GLN A 79 -12.94 11.58 0.41
C GLN A 79 -11.72 11.62 -0.51
N LEU A 80 -11.37 10.54 -1.19
CA LEU A 80 -10.13 10.43 -1.97
C LEU A 80 -10.03 11.51 -3.06
N ALA A 81 -11.13 11.84 -3.74
CA ALA A 81 -11.12 12.87 -4.78
C ALA A 81 -10.76 14.25 -4.22
N MET A 82 -11.31 14.62 -3.06
CA MET A 82 -11.00 15.88 -2.37
C MET A 82 -9.54 15.91 -1.89
N LEU A 83 -9.05 14.81 -1.33
CA LEU A 83 -7.68 14.69 -0.83
C LEU A 83 -6.65 14.72 -1.98
N ALA A 84 -6.95 14.08 -3.11
CA ALA A 84 -6.13 14.15 -4.31
C ALA A 84 -6.06 15.58 -4.85
N ALA A 85 -7.20 16.28 -4.96
CA ALA A 85 -7.25 17.67 -5.39
C ALA A 85 -6.46 18.59 -4.45
N ASP A 86 -6.46 18.35 -3.13
CA ASP A 86 -5.63 19.10 -2.20
C ASP A 86 -4.12 18.91 -2.47
N LEU A 87 -3.68 17.69 -2.75
CA LEU A 87 -2.28 17.42 -3.11
C LEU A 87 -1.87 18.08 -4.43
N VAL A 88 -2.75 18.05 -5.44
CA VAL A 88 -2.48 18.68 -6.76
C VAL A 88 -2.33 20.20 -6.67
N ARG A 89 -3.02 20.85 -5.73
CA ARG A 89 -2.86 22.32 -5.48
C ARG A 89 -1.51 22.67 -4.84
N ARG A 90 -0.76 21.70 -4.34
CA ARG A 90 0.56 21.91 -3.73
C ARG A 90 1.65 21.71 -4.79
N PRO A 91 2.83 22.30 -4.59
CA PRO A 91 3.96 22.09 -5.51
C PRO A 91 4.62 20.72 -5.31
N VAL A 92 3.82 19.64 -5.35
CA VAL A 92 4.36 18.29 -5.19
C VAL A 92 5.07 17.83 -6.46
N ALA A 93 6.25 17.23 -6.30
CA ALA A 93 7.03 16.69 -7.41
C ALA A 93 6.40 15.42 -7.99
N LEU A 94 5.71 14.65 -7.15
CA LEU A 94 4.97 13.44 -7.52
C LEU A 94 3.95 13.10 -6.43
N ILE A 95 3.04 12.18 -6.72
CA ILE A 95 2.07 11.62 -5.77
C ILE A 95 2.32 10.12 -5.63
N VAL A 96 2.49 9.64 -4.40
CA VAL A 96 2.45 8.22 -4.06
C VAL A 96 1.01 7.85 -3.77
N ALA A 97 0.49 6.82 -4.43
CA ALA A 97 -0.88 6.38 -4.28
C ALA A 97 -0.94 4.96 -3.70
N GLY A 98 -1.33 4.86 -2.43
CA GLY A 98 -1.48 3.60 -1.71
C GLY A 98 -2.86 2.99 -1.94
N GLY A 99 -2.91 1.97 -2.79
CA GLY A 99 -4.12 1.26 -3.19
C GLY A 99 -4.76 1.76 -4.47
N ALA A 100 -5.61 0.91 -5.07
CA ALA A 100 -6.24 1.17 -6.37
C ALA A 100 -7.12 2.44 -6.36
N ALA A 101 -7.97 2.60 -5.34
CA ALA A 101 -8.87 3.76 -5.23
C ALA A 101 -8.10 5.08 -5.13
N ALA A 102 -6.99 5.11 -4.35
CA ALA A 102 -6.13 6.28 -4.25
C ALA A 102 -5.46 6.62 -5.61
N ALA A 103 -5.02 5.60 -6.36
CA ALA A 103 -4.40 5.80 -7.68
C ALA A 103 -5.40 6.33 -8.70
N VAL A 104 -6.61 5.79 -8.73
CA VAL A 104 -7.69 6.28 -9.60
C VAL A 104 -8.04 7.73 -9.27
N ALA A 105 -8.20 8.07 -7.99
CA ALA A 105 -8.48 9.44 -7.55
C ALA A 105 -7.33 10.40 -7.89
N ALA A 106 -6.07 10.00 -7.69
CA ALA A 106 -4.91 10.79 -8.06
C ALA A 106 -4.85 11.02 -9.58
N ARG A 107 -5.08 9.98 -10.38
CA ARG A 107 -5.06 10.05 -11.85
C ARG A 107 -6.20 10.92 -12.39
N ALA A 108 -7.36 10.90 -11.76
CA ALA A 108 -8.48 11.79 -12.11
C ALA A 108 -8.17 13.27 -11.79
N ALA A 109 -7.39 13.52 -10.72
CA ALA A 109 -7.03 14.87 -10.31
C ALA A 109 -5.89 15.49 -11.14
N THR A 110 -5.00 14.68 -11.76
CA THR A 110 -3.88 15.18 -12.57
C THR A 110 -3.48 14.23 -13.68
N ALA A 111 -3.17 14.82 -14.85
CA ALA A 111 -2.61 14.10 -15.99
C ALA A 111 -1.07 14.30 -16.14
N THR A 112 -0.48 15.21 -15.36
CA THR A 112 0.90 15.66 -15.54
C THR A 112 1.81 15.37 -14.35
N ILE A 113 1.31 15.47 -13.12
CA ILE A 113 2.09 15.12 -11.93
C ILE A 113 2.34 13.60 -11.93
N PRO A 114 3.60 13.14 -11.83
CA PRO A 114 3.93 11.73 -11.72
C PRO A 114 3.18 11.04 -10.57
N ILE A 115 2.71 9.82 -10.80
CA ILE A 115 2.03 9.02 -9.79
C ILE A 115 2.75 7.67 -9.65
N VAL A 116 3.18 7.35 -8.42
CA VAL A 116 3.72 6.04 -8.06
C VAL A 116 2.64 5.26 -7.34
N LEU A 117 2.05 4.29 -8.03
CA LEU A 117 1.08 3.36 -7.47
C LEU A 117 1.77 2.26 -6.66
N VAL A 118 1.28 1.97 -5.45
CA VAL A 118 1.60 0.74 -4.71
C VAL A 118 0.28 0.04 -4.39
N SER A 119 -0.04 -1.05 -5.10
CA SER A 119 -1.38 -1.65 -5.08
C SER A 119 -1.39 -3.15 -5.37
N GLY A 120 -2.39 -3.84 -4.84
CA GLY A 120 -2.74 -5.21 -5.22
C GLY A 120 -3.49 -5.32 -6.57
N SER A 121 -3.73 -4.20 -7.26
CA SER A 121 -4.48 -4.18 -8.52
C SER A 121 -3.58 -3.78 -9.68
N ASP A 122 -3.79 -4.43 -10.82
CA ASP A 122 -3.08 -4.17 -12.06
C ASP A 122 -3.46 -2.79 -12.64
N PRO A 123 -2.52 -1.85 -12.85
CA PRO A 123 -2.80 -0.52 -13.38
C PRO A 123 -3.37 -0.53 -14.79
N VAL A 124 -3.09 -1.56 -15.60
CA VAL A 124 -3.68 -1.69 -16.96
C VAL A 124 -5.17 -1.98 -16.85
N ARG A 125 -5.57 -2.87 -15.94
CA ARG A 125 -6.99 -3.17 -15.68
C ARG A 125 -7.74 -2.00 -15.08
N LEU A 126 -7.05 -1.12 -14.36
CA LEU A 126 -7.61 0.10 -13.82
C LEU A 126 -7.68 1.24 -14.86
N GLY A 127 -7.21 1.02 -16.11
CA GLY A 127 -7.13 2.06 -17.13
C GLY A 127 -6.09 3.15 -16.83
N LEU A 128 -5.15 2.89 -15.93
CA LEU A 128 -4.12 3.84 -15.48
C LEU A 128 -2.83 3.75 -16.29
N ALA A 129 -2.60 2.63 -16.97
CA ALA A 129 -1.42 2.37 -17.79
C ALA A 129 -1.79 1.63 -19.07
N ALA A 130 -1.04 1.86 -20.15
CA ALA A 130 -1.26 1.19 -21.44
C ALA A 130 -0.78 -0.27 -21.41
N SER A 131 0.37 -0.53 -20.76
CA SER A 131 0.91 -1.87 -20.54
C SER A 131 1.80 -1.89 -19.29
N PRO A 132 2.07 -3.07 -18.69
CA PRO A 132 2.97 -3.16 -17.52
C PRO A 132 4.40 -2.73 -17.86
N SER A 133 4.91 -3.08 -19.04
CA SER A 133 6.29 -2.78 -19.46
C SER A 133 6.50 -1.35 -19.93
N ARG A 134 5.44 -0.70 -20.43
CA ARG A 134 5.43 0.71 -20.86
C ARG A 134 4.12 1.36 -20.47
N PRO A 135 4.05 1.96 -19.28
CA PRO A 135 2.82 2.60 -18.81
C PRO A 135 2.33 3.72 -19.71
N GLY A 136 3.24 4.48 -20.33
CA GLY A 136 2.94 5.46 -21.39
C GLY A 136 2.27 6.76 -20.92
N GLY A 137 2.04 6.91 -19.61
CA GLY A 137 1.39 8.07 -19.00
C GLY A 137 2.16 8.60 -17.80
N ASN A 138 1.45 9.27 -16.89
CA ASN A 138 2.03 9.79 -15.65
C ASN A 138 1.95 8.79 -14.48
N VAL A 139 1.47 7.55 -14.69
CA VAL A 139 1.32 6.52 -13.65
C VAL A 139 2.31 5.38 -13.90
N THR A 140 3.09 5.04 -12.88
CA THR A 140 3.90 3.83 -12.79
C THR A 140 3.80 3.27 -11.37
N GLY A 141 4.53 2.22 -11.03
CA GLY A 141 4.63 1.78 -9.63
C GLY A 141 4.83 0.29 -9.43
N VAL A 142 4.35 -0.20 -8.30
CA VAL A 142 4.56 -1.57 -7.84
C VAL A 142 3.22 -2.26 -7.63
N ILE A 143 3.10 -3.45 -8.20
CA ILE A 143 1.96 -4.32 -8.05
C ILE A 143 2.36 -5.44 -7.09
N PHE A 144 1.62 -5.62 -6.02
CA PHE A 144 1.69 -6.82 -5.19
C PHE A 144 0.40 -7.61 -5.43
N THR A 145 0.47 -8.64 -6.24
CA THR A 145 -0.75 -9.38 -6.57
C THR A 145 -0.96 -10.55 -5.62
N SER A 146 -2.18 -10.65 -5.13
CA SER A 146 -2.73 -11.87 -4.54
C SER A 146 -3.55 -12.71 -5.53
N ALA A 147 -3.57 -12.30 -6.80
CA ALA A 147 -4.25 -13.06 -7.85
C ALA A 147 -3.65 -14.46 -7.97
N GLY A 148 -4.51 -15.47 -8.01
CA GLY A 148 -4.07 -16.88 -8.06
C GLY A 148 -3.65 -17.48 -6.73
N LEU A 149 -3.60 -16.70 -5.64
CA LEU A 149 -3.26 -17.23 -4.30
C LEU A 149 -4.45 -17.90 -3.60
N MET A 150 -5.66 -17.75 -4.12
CA MET A 150 -6.87 -18.22 -3.44
C MET A 150 -6.85 -19.75 -3.22
N SER A 151 -6.46 -20.53 -4.22
CA SER A 151 -6.33 -21.99 -4.05
C SER A 151 -5.34 -22.33 -2.92
N LYS A 152 -4.17 -21.68 -2.88
CA LYS A 152 -3.20 -21.91 -1.82
C LYS A 152 -3.71 -21.50 -0.43
N LYS A 153 -4.48 -20.39 -0.34
CA LYS A 153 -5.12 -20.00 0.92
C LYS A 153 -6.12 -21.06 1.41
N LEU A 154 -6.90 -21.62 0.49
CA LEU A 154 -7.85 -22.68 0.83
C LEU A 154 -7.14 -23.98 1.23
N ASP A 155 -6.02 -24.33 0.58
CA ASP A 155 -5.19 -25.46 0.98
C ASP A 155 -4.62 -25.27 2.38
N LEU A 156 -4.09 -24.08 2.70
CA LEU A 156 -3.59 -23.76 4.04
C LEU A 156 -4.70 -23.82 5.10
N MET A 157 -5.91 -23.34 4.76
CA MET A 157 -7.06 -23.48 5.65
C MET A 157 -7.49 -24.94 5.82
N ARG A 158 -7.38 -25.76 4.79
CA ARG A 158 -7.62 -27.22 4.88
C ARG A 158 -6.64 -27.91 5.81
N GLU A 159 -5.38 -27.50 5.84
CA GLU A 159 -4.37 -28.00 6.78
C GLU A 159 -4.73 -27.64 8.24
N LEU A 160 -5.27 -26.43 8.49
CA LEU A 160 -5.67 -25.94 9.82
C LEU A 160 -6.99 -26.53 10.28
N VAL A 161 -7.94 -26.72 9.36
CA VAL A 161 -9.30 -27.19 9.64
C VAL A 161 -9.59 -28.42 8.74
N PRO A 162 -8.97 -29.59 9.00
CA PRO A 162 -9.02 -30.74 8.08
C PRO A 162 -10.43 -31.30 7.86
N ARG A 163 -11.33 -31.13 8.84
CA ARG A 163 -12.71 -31.60 8.79
C ARG A 163 -13.71 -30.57 8.33
N GLY A 164 -13.24 -29.33 8.07
CA GLY A 164 -14.11 -28.24 7.65
C GLY A 164 -14.71 -28.50 6.27
N THR A 165 -15.95 -28.14 6.08
CA THR A 165 -16.68 -28.27 4.80
C THR A 165 -17.14 -26.92 4.27
N THR A 166 -17.36 -25.94 5.15
CA THR A 166 -17.92 -24.63 4.80
C THR A 166 -16.93 -23.53 5.11
N ILE A 167 -16.68 -22.67 4.15
CA ILE A 167 -15.80 -21.51 4.31
C ILE A 167 -16.58 -20.21 4.09
N GLY A 168 -16.50 -19.31 5.06
CA GLY A 168 -16.97 -17.94 4.91
C GLY A 168 -16.04 -17.14 3.99
N TYR A 169 -16.59 -16.21 3.24
CA TYR A 169 -15.83 -15.22 2.49
C TYR A 169 -16.40 -13.83 2.77
N LEU A 170 -15.63 -13.01 3.49
CA LEU A 170 -15.97 -11.62 3.77
C LEU A 170 -15.46 -10.76 2.63
N ALA A 171 -16.37 -10.10 1.90
CA ALA A 171 -16.07 -9.29 0.73
C ALA A 171 -16.69 -7.90 0.84
N GLU A 172 -16.20 -6.95 0.03
CA GLU A 172 -16.89 -5.68 -0.19
C GLU A 172 -18.01 -5.86 -1.24
N ASP A 173 -19.12 -5.18 -1.07
CA ASP A 173 -20.26 -5.20 -2.00
C ASP A 173 -20.05 -4.31 -3.25
N GLY A 174 -18.94 -3.58 -3.30
CA GLY A 174 -18.59 -2.67 -4.38
C GLY A 174 -19.32 -1.31 -4.34
N ARG A 175 -20.34 -1.14 -3.51
CA ARG A 175 -21.10 0.13 -3.42
C ARG A 175 -20.24 1.30 -2.94
N ALA A 176 -19.22 1.03 -2.13
CA ALA A 176 -18.23 2.03 -1.73
C ALA A 176 -17.47 2.62 -2.94
N TYR A 177 -17.46 1.92 -4.06
CA TYR A 177 -16.82 2.29 -5.32
C TYR A 177 -17.84 2.66 -6.42
N ALA A 178 -19.12 2.89 -6.08
CA ALA A 178 -20.17 3.13 -7.06
C ALA A 178 -19.92 4.35 -7.96
N SER A 179 -19.16 5.35 -7.45
CA SER A 179 -18.68 6.50 -8.23
C SER A 179 -17.47 6.17 -9.12
N ASP A 180 -16.88 4.97 -8.99
CA ASP A 180 -15.66 4.57 -9.68
C ASP A 180 -15.84 3.19 -10.34
N SER A 181 -16.36 3.21 -11.55
CA SER A 181 -16.63 2.00 -12.33
C SER A 181 -15.38 1.16 -12.65
N ALA A 182 -14.17 1.72 -12.50
CA ALA A 182 -12.92 1.03 -12.78
C ALA A 182 -12.57 -0.05 -11.72
N LEU A 183 -13.09 0.08 -10.50
CA LEU A 183 -12.81 -0.85 -9.40
C LEU A 183 -13.80 -2.01 -9.30
N LEU A 184 -15.05 -1.83 -9.75
CA LEU A 184 -16.10 -2.85 -9.68
C LEU A 184 -15.73 -4.19 -10.35
N PRO A 185 -15.09 -4.23 -11.54
CA PRO A 185 -14.68 -5.48 -12.16
C PRO A 185 -13.66 -6.26 -11.33
N ALA A 186 -12.76 -5.56 -10.61
CA ALA A 186 -11.76 -6.21 -9.76
C ALA A 186 -12.39 -6.89 -8.53
N ILE A 187 -13.43 -6.28 -7.95
CA ILE A 187 -14.20 -6.85 -6.82
C ILE A 187 -14.96 -8.08 -7.28
N GLY A 188 -15.71 -7.99 -8.38
CA GLY A 188 -16.45 -9.12 -8.95
C GLY A 188 -15.53 -10.30 -9.31
N LYS A 189 -14.34 -10.03 -9.82
CA LYS A 189 -13.35 -11.06 -10.13
C LYS A 189 -12.87 -11.81 -8.90
N ARG A 190 -12.58 -11.12 -7.78
CA ARG A 190 -12.18 -11.77 -6.53
C ARG A 190 -13.24 -12.75 -6.01
N LYS A 191 -14.52 -12.36 -6.11
CA LYS A 191 -15.63 -13.24 -5.76
C LYS A 191 -15.69 -14.47 -6.66
N SER A 192 -15.48 -14.32 -7.96
CA SER A 192 -15.42 -15.46 -8.88
C SER A 192 -14.23 -16.37 -8.61
N GLU A 193 -13.08 -15.82 -8.22
CA GLU A 193 -11.88 -16.57 -7.89
C GLU A 193 -12.08 -17.47 -6.65
N ILE A 194 -12.71 -16.96 -5.57
CA ILE A 194 -12.99 -17.80 -4.38
C ILE A 194 -13.99 -18.91 -4.71
N LEU A 195 -15.04 -18.62 -5.46
CA LEU A 195 -16.03 -19.64 -5.84
C LEU A 195 -15.41 -20.74 -6.68
N ALA A 196 -14.57 -20.38 -7.65
CA ALA A 196 -13.88 -21.35 -8.49
C ALA A 196 -12.87 -22.21 -7.71
N ALA A 197 -12.03 -21.57 -6.87
CA ALA A 197 -11.02 -22.24 -6.07
C ALA A 197 -11.66 -23.17 -5.02
N ALA A 198 -12.73 -22.72 -4.37
CA ALA A 198 -13.44 -23.51 -3.37
C ALA A 198 -14.12 -24.75 -3.98
N GLY A 199 -14.74 -24.59 -5.15
CA GLY A 199 -15.31 -25.74 -5.88
C GLY A 199 -14.27 -26.80 -6.21
N ALA A 200 -13.04 -26.40 -6.57
CA ALA A 200 -11.94 -27.33 -6.84
C ALA A 200 -11.40 -28.00 -5.56
N SER A 201 -11.46 -27.30 -4.40
CA SER A 201 -10.93 -27.78 -3.11
C SER A 201 -11.99 -28.46 -2.21
N GLY A 202 -13.23 -28.61 -2.69
CA GLY A 202 -14.33 -29.26 -1.96
C GLY A 202 -14.86 -28.42 -0.78
N TRP A 203 -14.68 -27.09 -0.79
CA TRP A 203 -15.32 -26.18 0.15
C TRP A 203 -16.67 -25.68 -0.36
N GLN A 204 -17.66 -25.63 0.53
CA GLN A 204 -18.87 -24.83 0.32
C GLN A 204 -18.57 -23.39 0.74
N VAL A 205 -19.02 -22.40 -0.06
CA VAL A 205 -18.71 -20.98 0.21
C VAL A 205 -19.95 -20.24 0.66
N VAL A 206 -19.83 -19.56 1.79
CA VAL A 206 -20.82 -18.59 2.28
C VAL A 206 -20.22 -17.18 2.09
N VAL A 207 -20.75 -16.41 1.15
CA VAL A 207 -20.29 -15.04 0.91
C VAL A 207 -21.12 -14.06 1.73
N ALA A 208 -20.46 -13.20 2.51
CA ALA A 208 -21.06 -12.01 3.11
C ALA A 208 -20.39 -10.76 2.54
N GLU A 209 -21.20 -9.81 2.10
CA GLU A 209 -20.74 -8.58 1.46
C GLU A 209 -20.98 -7.40 2.41
N ILE A 210 -19.94 -6.58 2.61
CA ILE A 210 -19.96 -5.39 3.47
C ILE A 210 -20.06 -4.15 2.59
N GLY A 211 -21.06 -3.32 2.90
CA GLY A 211 -21.24 -2.00 2.30
C GLY A 211 -20.65 -0.87 3.15
N GLY A 212 -21.04 0.33 2.81
CA GLY A 212 -20.63 1.54 3.54
C GLY A 212 -21.15 1.64 4.99
N ASP A 213 -22.18 0.86 5.32
CA ASP A 213 -22.75 0.72 6.67
C ASP A 213 -21.91 -0.13 7.63
N ARG A 214 -20.89 -0.83 7.08
CA ARG A 214 -19.96 -1.68 7.85
C ARG A 214 -20.64 -2.69 8.76
N ALA A 215 -21.72 -3.32 8.27
CA ALA A 215 -22.56 -4.25 9.03
C ALA A 215 -21.86 -5.61 9.30
N TYR A 216 -20.70 -5.58 9.96
CA TYR A 216 -19.88 -6.77 10.24
C TYR A 216 -20.63 -7.80 11.11
N GLU A 217 -21.40 -7.34 12.11
CA GLU A 217 -22.20 -8.23 12.98
C GLU A 217 -23.17 -9.09 12.15
N ALA A 218 -23.87 -8.49 11.18
CA ALA A 218 -24.79 -9.23 10.31
C ALA A 218 -24.05 -10.23 9.40
N ALA A 219 -22.85 -9.87 8.93
CA ALA A 219 -22.02 -10.76 8.13
C ALA A 219 -21.57 -11.98 8.96
N PHE A 220 -21.11 -11.77 10.19
CA PHE A 220 -20.70 -12.85 11.08
C PHE A 220 -21.88 -13.70 11.55
N ALA A 221 -23.04 -13.12 11.82
CA ALA A 221 -24.26 -13.87 12.09
C ALA A 221 -24.60 -14.85 10.95
N LYS A 222 -24.44 -14.41 9.68
CA LYS A 222 -24.61 -15.28 8.51
C LYS A 222 -23.62 -16.42 8.48
N PHE A 223 -22.34 -16.20 8.81
CA PHE A 223 -21.35 -17.27 8.87
C PHE A 223 -21.67 -18.29 9.95
N VAL A 224 -22.11 -17.84 11.12
CA VAL A 224 -22.57 -18.72 12.22
C VAL A 224 -23.81 -19.52 11.83
N GLU A 225 -24.81 -18.87 11.22
CA GLU A 225 -26.03 -19.54 10.74
C GLU A 225 -25.73 -20.68 9.76
N HIS A 226 -24.75 -20.47 8.87
CA HIS A 226 -24.34 -21.46 7.89
C HIS A 226 -23.19 -22.38 8.38
N GLN A 227 -22.87 -22.34 9.68
CA GLN A 227 -21.85 -23.19 10.30
C GLN A 227 -20.51 -23.13 9.56
N ALA A 228 -20.04 -21.93 9.24
CA ALA A 228 -18.73 -21.75 8.60
C ALA A 228 -17.61 -22.24 9.51
N ASP A 229 -16.86 -23.25 9.05
CA ASP A 229 -15.74 -23.86 9.78
C ASP A 229 -14.47 -22.98 9.73
N ALA A 230 -14.41 -22.09 8.76
CA ALA A 230 -13.29 -21.18 8.52
C ALA A 230 -13.76 -19.92 7.78
N LEU A 231 -12.92 -18.89 7.76
CA LEU A 231 -13.20 -17.63 7.10
C LEU A 231 -11.98 -17.17 6.26
N VAL A 232 -12.22 -16.60 5.10
CA VAL A 232 -11.25 -15.82 4.34
C VAL A 232 -11.73 -14.38 4.24
N VAL A 233 -10.89 -13.43 4.64
CA VAL A 233 -11.15 -11.99 4.47
C VAL A 233 -10.54 -11.53 3.15
N ALA A 234 -11.36 -10.91 2.30
CA ALA A 234 -10.89 -10.36 1.03
C ALA A 234 -9.92 -9.18 1.24
N PRO A 235 -8.95 -8.99 0.34
CA PRO A 235 -8.08 -7.81 0.40
C PRO A 235 -8.88 -6.53 0.12
N SER A 236 -8.86 -5.59 1.08
CA SER A 236 -9.59 -4.33 1.03
C SER A 236 -8.92 -3.26 1.88
N ALA A 237 -8.97 -2.00 1.42
CA ALA A 237 -8.52 -0.86 2.23
C ALA A 237 -9.49 -0.57 3.39
N VAL A 238 -10.78 -0.87 3.21
CA VAL A 238 -11.80 -0.73 4.26
C VAL A 238 -11.53 -1.75 5.36
N PHE A 239 -11.39 -3.04 5.02
CA PHE A 239 -11.07 -4.08 6.01
C PHE A 239 -9.72 -3.87 6.68
N ALA A 240 -8.76 -3.28 5.97
CA ALA A 240 -7.48 -2.88 6.54
C ALA A 240 -7.60 -1.80 7.62
N SER A 241 -8.60 -0.92 7.51
CA SER A 241 -8.89 0.11 8.51
C SER A 241 -9.71 -0.42 9.69
N ASP A 242 -10.47 -1.49 9.46
CA ASP A 242 -11.39 -2.09 10.42
C ASP A 242 -10.87 -3.45 10.95
N THR A 243 -9.54 -3.67 10.85
CA THR A 243 -8.91 -4.94 11.26
C THR A 243 -9.27 -5.37 12.67
N ASP A 244 -9.24 -4.44 13.63
CA ASP A 244 -9.51 -4.73 15.04
C ASP A 244 -10.94 -5.22 15.25
N ASP A 245 -11.93 -4.60 14.59
CA ASP A 245 -13.33 -5.02 14.65
C ASP A 245 -13.53 -6.42 14.04
N ILE A 246 -12.92 -6.67 12.89
CA ILE A 246 -13.00 -7.97 12.22
C ILE A 246 -12.33 -9.05 13.07
N VAL A 247 -11.13 -8.80 13.61
CA VAL A 247 -10.41 -9.74 14.49
C VAL A 247 -11.22 -10.04 15.75
N ALA A 248 -11.80 -9.02 16.40
CA ALA A 248 -12.65 -9.21 17.57
C ALA A 248 -13.85 -10.14 17.28
N LEU A 249 -14.45 -10.00 16.10
CA LEU A 249 -15.55 -10.88 15.66
C LEU A 249 -15.09 -12.31 15.37
N THR A 250 -13.93 -12.48 14.72
CA THR A 250 -13.39 -13.83 14.46
C THR A 250 -13.12 -14.58 15.77
N LEU A 251 -12.57 -13.91 16.77
CA LEU A 251 -12.30 -14.48 18.09
C LEU A 251 -13.59 -14.76 18.86
N ARG A 252 -14.56 -13.82 18.89
CA ARG A 252 -15.84 -14.00 19.57
C ARG A 252 -16.65 -15.18 19.05
N HIS A 253 -16.62 -15.40 17.74
CA HIS A 253 -17.33 -16.50 17.09
C HIS A 253 -16.48 -17.75 16.90
N GLU A 254 -15.23 -17.74 17.39
CA GLU A 254 -14.27 -18.85 17.30
C GLU A 254 -14.06 -19.38 15.88
N ILE A 255 -14.08 -18.48 14.85
CA ILE A 255 -13.92 -18.84 13.44
C ILE A 255 -12.46 -18.70 13.02
N PRO A 256 -11.73 -19.79 12.74
CA PRO A 256 -10.38 -19.73 12.19
C PRO A 256 -10.34 -18.91 10.89
N THR A 257 -9.53 -17.84 10.87
CA THR A 257 -9.62 -16.85 9.79
C THR A 257 -8.28 -16.63 9.10
N MET A 258 -8.31 -16.71 7.74
CA MET A 258 -7.23 -16.35 6.84
C MET A 258 -7.36 -14.88 6.44
N PHE A 259 -6.33 -14.12 6.73
CA PHE A 259 -6.16 -12.74 6.31
C PHE A 259 -5.22 -12.60 5.11
N GLU A 260 -5.10 -11.40 4.58
CA GLU A 260 -4.18 -11.07 3.50
C GLU A 260 -2.83 -10.57 4.02
N ARG A 261 -2.85 -9.81 5.12
CA ARG A 261 -1.71 -9.00 5.56
C ARG A 261 -1.10 -9.52 6.85
N ARG A 262 0.23 -9.47 6.93
CA ARG A 262 0.97 -9.66 8.18
C ARG A 262 0.40 -8.81 9.33
N ALA A 263 0.05 -7.54 9.05
CA ALA A 263 -0.48 -6.61 10.05
C ALA A 263 -1.75 -7.15 10.72
N ASP A 264 -2.61 -7.85 10.00
CA ASP A 264 -3.84 -8.44 10.56
C ASP A 264 -3.52 -9.54 11.58
N VAL A 265 -2.44 -10.30 11.35
CA VAL A 265 -1.98 -11.34 12.29
C VAL A 265 -1.32 -10.73 13.53
N ILE A 266 -0.60 -9.62 13.38
CA ILE A 266 -0.06 -8.85 14.51
C ILE A 266 -1.17 -8.24 15.36
N ALA A 267 -2.29 -7.83 14.75
CA ALA A 267 -3.50 -7.37 15.44
C ALA A 267 -4.36 -8.51 16.00
N ALA A 268 -3.77 -9.66 16.33
CA ALA A 268 -4.41 -10.86 16.86
C ALA A 268 -5.25 -11.68 15.85
N GLY A 269 -5.01 -11.56 14.54
CA GLY A 269 -5.52 -12.51 13.54
C GLY A 269 -4.79 -13.87 13.62
N LEU A 270 -5.40 -14.94 13.10
CA LEU A 270 -4.85 -16.30 13.18
C LEU A 270 -3.70 -16.52 12.18
N ILE A 271 -3.95 -16.28 10.91
CA ILE A 271 -3.02 -16.59 9.82
C ILE A 271 -3.19 -15.60 8.67
N SER A 272 -2.11 -15.26 8.00
CA SER A 272 -2.15 -14.54 6.73
C SER A 272 -1.25 -15.19 5.70
N TYR A 273 -1.69 -15.15 4.44
CA TYR A 273 -0.90 -15.53 3.29
C TYR A 273 -1.13 -14.54 2.15
N GLY A 274 -0.09 -13.84 1.76
CA GLY A 274 -0.21 -12.80 0.73
C GLY A 274 1.13 -12.24 0.30
N ALA A 275 1.10 -11.24 -0.58
CA ALA A 275 2.31 -10.55 -0.99
C ALA A 275 2.92 -9.75 0.17
N SER A 276 4.24 -9.78 0.28
CA SER A 276 4.99 -8.96 1.24
C SER A 276 4.78 -7.48 0.93
N ARG A 277 3.92 -6.85 1.71
CA ARG A 277 3.63 -5.41 1.55
C ARG A 277 4.83 -4.53 1.88
N PRO A 278 5.62 -4.82 2.94
CA PRO A 278 6.84 -4.05 3.20
C PRO A 278 7.81 -4.06 2.02
N ASP A 279 7.98 -5.21 1.33
CA ASP A 279 8.81 -5.27 0.13
C ASP A 279 8.24 -4.49 -1.05
N ALA A 280 6.92 -4.57 -1.27
CA ALA A 280 6.26 -3.77 -2.30
C ALA A 280 6.40 -2.26 -2.03
N TRP A 281 6.25 -1.84 -0.79
CA TRP A 281 6.43 -0.44 -0.40
C TRP A 281 7.89 0.01 -0.49
N ARG A 282 8.86 -0.88 -0.19
CA ARG A 282 10.29 -0.61 -0.42
C ARG A 282 10.57 -0.32 -1.89
N LEU A 283 10.06 -1.16 -2.78
CA LEU A 283 10.14 -0.92 -4.23
C LEU A 283 9.43 0.38 -4.63
N GLY A 284 8.28 0.70 -4.02
CA GLY A 284 7.58 1.98 -4.22
C GLY A 284 8.44 3.19 -3.84
N GLY A 285 9.09 3.15 -2.67
CA GLY A 285 10.04 4.17 -2.23
C GLY A 285 11.23 4.32 -3.18
N PHE A 286 11.76 3.20 -3.67
CA PHE A 286 12.81 3.22 -4.69
C PHE A 286 12.34 3.92 -5.98
N TYR A 287 11.12 3.64 -6.47
CA TYR A 287 10.52 4.29 -7.64
C TYR A 287 10.35 5.80 -7.45
N VAL A 288 9.90 6.22 -6.27
CA VAL A 288 9.85 7.65 -5.91
C VAL A 288 11.21 8.30 -6.08
N GLY A 289 12.25 7.67 -5.54
CA GLY A 289 13.62 8.18 -5.66
C GLY A 289 14.13 8.27 -7.10
N GLN A 290 13.77 7.30 -7.97
CA GLN A 290 14.13 7.36 -9.39
C GLN A 290 13.46 8.54 -10.10
N ILE A 291 12.17 8.79 -9.84
CA ILE A 291 11.44 9.93 -10.42
C ILE A 291 12.01 11.26 -9.91
N LEU A 292 12.33 11.36 -8.63
CA LEU A 292 12.98 12.57 -8.08
C LEU A 292 14.37 12.82 -8.67
N LYS A 293 15.02 11.78 -9.23
CA LYS A 293 16.29 11.88 -9.99
C LYS A 293 16.08 12.14 -11.48
N GLY A 294 14.84 12.28 -11.94
CA GLY A 294 14.51 12.64 -13.31
C GLY A 294 14.04 11.49 -14.20
N ALA A 295 13.81 10.29 -13.67
CA ALA A 295 13.20 9.21 -14.45
C ALA A 295 11.75 9.56 -14.83
N ALA A 296 11.37 9.28 -16.08
CA ALA A 296 10.01 9.52 -16.55
C ALA A 296 9.09 8.33 -16.20
N PRO A 297 7.94 8.55 -15.54
CA PRO A 297 7.01 7.47 -15.22
C PRO A 297 6.58 6.64 -16.43
N ALA A 298 6.44 7.28 -17.59
CA ALA A 298 6.04 6.64 -18.85
C ALA A 298 6.98 5.51 -19.30
N ASP A 299 8.27 5.62 -18.93
CA ASP A 299 9.33 4.68 -19.32
C ASP A 299 9.67 3.68 -18.21
N MET A 300 9.10 3.85 -17.02
CA MET A 300 9.33 2.96 -15.87
C MET A 300 8.29 1.84 -15.86
N PRO A 301 8.70 0.56 -16.03
CA PRO A 301 7.77 -0.56 -15.98
C PRO A 301 7.02 -0.62 -14.65
N ALA A 302 5.76 -1.03 -14.66
CA ALA A 302 5.09 -1.41 -13.42
C ALA A 302 5.68 -2.73 -12.92
N LEU A 303 6.37 -2.70 -11.77
CA LEU A 303 6.99 -3.90 -11.19
C LEU A 303 5.98 -4.75 -10.44
N GLN A 304 6.11 -6.05 -10.59
CA GLN A 304 5.40 -7.01 -9.74
C GLN A 304 6.33 -7.45 -8.61
N SER A 305 5.96 -7.13 -7.34
CA SER A 305 6.62 -7.73 -6.18
C SER A 305 6.22 -9.22 -6.12
N ALA A 306 7.24 -10.08 -6.13
CA ALA A 306 7.05 -11.53 -6.16
C ALA A 306 7.16 -12.17 -4.76
N LYS A 307 7.57 -11.41 -3.74
CA LYS A 307 7.74 -11.95 -2.39
C LYS A 307 6.39 -12.20 -1.74
N LEU A 308 6.15 -13.45 -1.36
CA LEU A 308 4.98 -13.87 -0.57
C LEU A 308 5.41 -14.08 0.87
N GLU A 309 4.47 -13.92 1.81
CA GLU A 309 4.68 -14.13 3.25
C GLU A 309 3.55 -14.99 3.82
N LEU A 310 3.93 -16.00 4.60
CA LEU A 310 3.05 -16.80 5.45
C LEU A 310 3.34 -16.43 6.90
N VAL A 311 2.35 -15.84 7.59
CA VAL A 311 2.47 -15.46 9.02
C VAL A 311 1.42 -16.18 9.83
N ILE A 312 1.79 -16.75 10.97
CA ILE A 312 0.91 -17.55 11.82
C ILE A 312 1.00 -17.08 13.27
N ASN A 313 -0.13 -16.91 13.94
CA ASN A 313 -0.20 -16.58 15.36
C ASN A 313 -0.51 -17.84 16.19
N GLN A 314 0.49 -18.35 16.89
CA GLN A 314 0.37 -19.56 17.71
C GLN A 314 -0.52 -19.33 18.95
N THR A 315 -0.51 -18.13 19.52
CA THR A 315 -1.34 -17.81 20.68
C THR A 315 -2.82 -17.85 20.30
N ILE A 316 -3.16 -17.24 19.16
CA ILE A 316 -4.54 -17.25 18.65
C ILE A 316 -4.97 -18.66 18.21
N ALA A 317 -4.09 -19.43 17.58
CA ALA A 317 -4.38 -20.80 17.24
C ALA A 317 -4.76 -21.63 18.49
N LYS A 318 -4.01 -21.47 19.60
CA LYS A 318 -4.32 -22.13 20.89
C LYS A 318 -5.65 -21.69 21.46
N SER A 319 -5.98 -20.38 21.42
CA SER A 319 -7.25 -19.87 21.94
C SER A 319 -8.47 -20.37 21.15
N LEU A 320 -8.30 -20.57 19.84
CA LEU A 320 -9.30 -21.13 18.94
C LEU A 320 -9.35 -22.68 18.94
N GLY A 321 -8.49 -23.35 19.73
CA GLY A 321 -8.38 -24.82 19.71
C GLY A 321 -7.87 -25.39 18.39
N VAL A 322 -7.21 -24.58 17.56
CA VAL A 322 -6.66 -24.98 16.25
C VAL A 322 -5.26 -25.54 16.43
N ALA A 323 -5.06 -26.80 16.04
CA ALA A 323 -3.75 -27.42 16.00
C ALA A 323 -3.02 -27.04 14.71
N ILE A 324 -1.87 -26.36 14.84
CA ILE A 324 -1.06 -26.00 13.66
C ILE A 324 -0.13 -27.17 13.33
N PRO A 325 -0.22 -27.74 12.12
CA PRO A 325 0.67 -28.82 11.70
C PRO A 325 2.15 -28.40 11.73
N PRO A 326 3.09 -29.27 12.17
CA PRO A 326 4.53 -28.94 12.18
C PRO A 326 5.07 -28.51 10.81
N GLY A 327 4.58 -29.11 9.73
CA GLY A 327 4.95 -28.75 8.37
C GLY A 327 4.55 -27.30 8.04
N LEU A 328 3.38 -26.86 8.47
CA LEU A 328 2.92 -25.49 8.25
C LEU A 328 3.77 -24.48 9.02
N LEU A 329 4.13 -24.80 10.27
CA LEU A 329 5.05 -23.96 11.06
C LEU A 329 6.45 -23.84 10.42
N ALA A 330 6.94 -24.94 9.83
CA ALA A 330 8.25 -24.93 9.16
C ALA A 330 8.28 -24.10 7.88
N HIS A 331 7.13 -23.90 7.25
CA HIS A 331 6.99 -23.06 6.03
C HIS A 331 6.62 -21.62 6.33
N ALA A 332 6.29 -21.28 7.58
CA ALA A 332 5.94 -19.93 7.96
C ALA A 332 7.18 -19.00 7.91
N ASP A 333 7.05 -17.84 7.25
CA ASP A 333 8.08 -16.80 7.27
C ASP A 333 8.18 -16.16 8.64
N GLU A 334 7.06 -16.10 9.38
CA GLU A 334 6.98 -15.56 10.73
C GLU A 334 5.96 -16.32 11.59
N VAL A 335 6.33 -16.55 12.85
CA VAL A 335 5.44 -17.13 13.87
C VAL A 335 5.33 -16.18 15.03
N VAL A 336 4.14 -15.59 15.20
CA VAL A 336 3.78 -14.71 16.32
C VAL A 336 3.40 -15.58 17.53
N ARG A 337 3.93 -15.22 18.71
CA ARG A 337 3.78 -15.99 19.96
C ARG A 337 3.14 -15.16 21.03
#